data_1d3c6cbab5beae49e8a8d38a3a27d583
#
_entry.id   1d3c6cbab5beae49e8a8d38a3a27d583
#
_cell.length_a   1.000
_cell.length_b   1.000
_cell.length_c   1.000
_cell.angle_alpha   90.00
_cell.angle_beta   90.00
_cell.angle_gamma   90.00
#
_symmetry.space_group_name_H-M   'P 1'
#
loop_
_entity.id
_entity.type
_entity.pdbx_description
1 polymer ?
#
loop_
_entity_poly.entity_id
_entity_poly.type
_entity_poly.pdbx_seq_one_letter_code
_entity_poly.pdbx_strand_id
1 'polypeptide(L)'
;MGWKADGFARMGCVLGGRDALNVYGYCSSDNYMTFLEFEDVKEELLRGFCLIKGDGSYNIVDGVKCSPMPKAMIDLMKFDYDDSAINESLDCMTDEEIESIKEYAEKTNNSKILKDKRWSEYFG
;
A
#
# COMPACT_ATOMS: atom_id res chain seq x y z
N MET A 1 0.04 -14.09 -0.65
CA MET A 1 -0.75 -13.35 0.37
C MET A 1 -0.88 -14.20 1.62
N GLY A 2 -0.70 -13.61 2.80
CA GLY A 2 -0.81 -14.34 4.06
C GLY A 2 -2.23 -14.81 4.35
N TRP A 3 -2.38 -15.81 5.21
CA TRP A 3 -3.69 -16.38 5.54
C TRP A 3 -4.65 -15.37 6.16
N LYS A 4 -4.15 -14.42 6.94
CA LYS A 4 -4.96 -13.35 7.55
C LYS A 4 -5.56 -12.44 6.48
N ALA A 5 -4.72 -11.94 5.58
CA ALA A 5 -5.16 -11.08 4.49
C ALA A 5 -6.15 -11.82 3.59
N ASP A 6 -5.88 -13.09 3.31
CA ASP A 6 -6.76 -13.94 2.50
C ASP A 6 -8.15 -14.06 3.13
N GLY A 7 -8.20 -14.26 4.45
CA GLY A 7 -9.48 -14.32 5.17
C GLY A 7 -10.28 -13.04 5.07
N PHE A 8 -9.64 -11.89 5.24
CA PHE A 8 -10.30 -10.58 5.12
C PHE A 8 -10.74 -10.31 3.69
N ALA A 9 -9.94 -10.72 2.70
CA ALA A 9 -10.30 -10.58 1.29
C ALA A 9 -11.59 -11.35 0.98
N ARG A 10 -11.73 -12.56 1.50
CA ARG A 10 -12.94 -13.37 1.33
C ARG A 10 -14.16 -12.73 1.98
N MET A 11 -13.98 -11.94 3.01
CA MET A 11 -15.04 -11.18 3.67
C MET A 11 -15.42 -9.90 2.92
N GLY A 12 -14.76 -9.62 1.81
CA GLY A 12 -15.02 -8.43 1.00
C GLY A 12 -14.33 -7.16 1.49
N CYS A 13 -13.36 -7.27 2.40
CA CYS A 13 -12.60 -6.11 2.86
C CYS A 13 -11.64 -5.62 1.78
N VAL A 14 -11.36 -4.32 1.80
CA VAL A 14 -10.37 -3.72 0.91
C VAL A 14 -9.00 -3.85 1.57
N LEU A 15 -8.08 -4.50 0.87
CA LEU A 15 -6.69 -4.62 1.32
C LEU A 15 -5.92 -3.38 0.87
N GLY A 16 -5.10 -2.83 1.77
CA GLY A 16 -4.27 -1.67 1.48
C GLY A 16 -2.79 -1.98 1.61
N GLY A 17 -1.97 -0.95 1.49
CA GLY A 17 -0.54 -1.01 1.75
C GLY A 17 0.16 -2.22 1.12
N ARG A 18 0.97 -2.89 1.93
CA ARG A 18 1.75 -4.03 1.47
C ARG A 18 0.88 -5.17 0.92
N ASP A 19 -0.27 -5.43 1.53
CA ASP A 19 -1.13 -6.53 1.08
C ASP A 19 -1.69 -6.25 -0.32
N ALA A 20 -2.10 -5.01 -0.59
CA ALA A 20 -2.53 -4.63 -1.93
C ALA A 20 -1.38 -4.78 -2.94
N LEU A 21 -0.19 -4.30 -2.59
CA LEU A 21 0.99 -4.41 -3.47
C LEU A 21 1.35 -5.87 -3.73
N ASN A 22 1.18 -6.74 -2.74
CA ASN A 22 1.39 -8.18 -2.90
C ASN A 22 0.40 -8.78 -3.89
N VAL A 23 -0.88 -8.43 -3.79
CA VAL A 23 -1.90 -8.92 -4.71
C VAL A 23 -1.62 -8.45 -6.15
N TYR A 24 -1.18 -7.20 -6.33
CA TYR A 24 -0.79 -6.68 -7.64
C TYR A 24 0.45 -7.37 -8.21
N GLY A 25 1.24 -8.02 -7.36
CA GLY A 25 2.47 -8.69 -7.80
C GLY A 25 3.72 -7.83 -7.71
N TYR A 26 3.66 -6.67 -7.05
CA TYR A 26 4.82 -5.79 -6.90
C TYR A 26 5.81 -6.26 -5.83
N CYS A 27 5.34 -6.98 -4.82
CA CYS A 27 6.22 -7.52 -3.79
C CYS A 27 5.76 -8.90 -3.36
N SER A 28 6.72 -9.69 -2.87
CA SER A 28 6.47 -11.04 -2.36
C SER A 28 6.55 -11.10 -0.83
N SER A 29 6.82 -9.97 -0.19
CA SER A 29 6.96 -9.87 1.25
C SER A 29 5.71 -10.36 1.96
N ASP A 30 5.90 -11.21 2.97
CA ASP A 30 4.83 -11.71 3.80
C ASP A 30 5.24 -11.53 5.26
N ASN A 31 4.38 -10.90 6.05
CA ASN A 31 4.62 -10.72 7.47
C ASN A 31 3.31 -10.74 8.24
N TYR A 32 3.36 -10.49 9.54
CA TYR A 32 2.17 -10.58 10.40
C TYR A 32 1.21 -9.42 10.26
N MET A 33 1.67 -8.30 9.69
CA MET A 33 0.87 -7.09 9.59
C MET A 33 -0.10 -7.18 8.43
N THR A 34 -1.36 -6.92 8.67
CA THR A 34 -2.38 -6.87 7.63
C THR A 34 -2.88 -5.43 7.49
N PHE A 35 -2.85 -4.90 6.28
CA PHE A 35 -3.30 -3.54 5.97
C PHE A 35 -4.74 -3.61 5.49
N LEU A 36 -5.64 -3.05 6.28
CA LEU A 36 -7.07 -3.03 5.97
C LEU A 36 -7.55 -1.60 5.81
N GLU A 37 -8.38 -1.39 4.80
CA GLU A 37 -8.90 -0.08 4.47
C GLU A 37 -10.40 0.00 4.76
N PHE A 38 -10.81 1.03 5.51
CA PHE A 38 -12.20 1.31 5.80
C PHE A 38 -12.44 2.82 5.69
N GLU A 39 -13.65 3.22 5.28
CA GLU A 39 -13.97 4.64 5.10
C GLU A 39 -14.07 5.41 6.42
N ASP A 40 -14.63 4.79 7.45
CA ASP A 40 -14.96 5.44 8.72
C ASP A 40 -14.02 5.03 9.86
N VAL A 41 -12.72 4.96 9.58
CA VAL A 41 -11.74 4.63 10.62
C VAL A 41 -10.75 5.75 10.79
N LYS A 42 -10.19 5.83 11.99
CA LYS A 42 -8.99 6.60 12.25
C LYS A 42 -7.80 5.73 11.87
N GLU A 43 -6.88 6.26 11.08
CA GLU A 43 -5.66 5.54 10.71
C GLU A 43 -4.88 5.20 11.97
N GLU A 44 -4.52 3.93 12.14
CA GLU A 44 -3.92 3.46 13.37
C GLU A 44 -3.11 2.18 13.15
N LEU A 45 -1.92 2.15 13.74
CA LEU A 45 -1.09 0.97 13.73
C LEU A 45 -1.37 0.16 15.00
N LEU A 46 -2.04 -0.95 14.82
CA LEU A 46 -2.40 -1.86 15.91
C LEU A 46 -1.53 -3.12 15.85
N ARG A 47 -1.59 -3.92 16.89
CA ARG A 47 -0.86 -5.19 16.90
C ARG A 47 -1.42 -6.14 15.83
N GLY A 48 -0.64 -6.37 14.79
CA GLY A 48 -1.03 -7.26 13.70
C GLY A 48 -1.88 -6.62 12.62
N PHE A 49 -2.27 -5.35 12.78
CA PHE A 49 -3.12 -4.65 11.82
C PHE A 49 -2.70 -3.21 11.64
N CYS A 50 -2.77 -2.74 10.41
CA CYS A 50 -2.67 -1.34 10.10
C CYS A 50 -4.00 -0.91 9.48
N LEU A 51 -4.73 -0.05 10.18
CA LEU A 51 -6.00 0.47 9.69
C LEU A 51 -5.75 1.72 8.85
N ILE A 52 -6.20 1.68 7.62
CA ILE A 52 -6.02 2.75 6.65
C ILE A 52 -7.39 3.38 6.36
N LYS A 53 -7.42 4.70 6.31
CA LYS A 53 -8.64 5.40 5.92
C LYS A 53 -8.78 5.33 4.40
N GLY A 54 -9.88 4.75 3.93
CA GLY A 54 -10.19 4.65 2.52
C GLY A 54 -11.00 5.83 2.03
N ASP A 55 -10.95 6.06 0.73
CA ASP A 55 -11.75 7.06 0.04
C ASP A 55 -12.88 6.43 -0.81
N GLY A 56 -13.10 5.13 -0.62
CA GLY A 56 -14.09 4.37 -1.38
C GLY A 56 -13.59 3.83 -2.72
N SER A 57 -12.40 4.23 -3.15
CA SER A 57 -11.82 3.71 -4.39
C SER A 57 -11.10 2.39 -4.14
N TYR A 58 -11.24 1.47 -5.07
CA TYR A 58 -10.50 0.21 -5.05
C TYR A 58 -10.53 -0.42 -6.43
N ASN A 59 -9.57 -1.29 -6.68
CA ASN A 59 -9.55 -2.16 -7.86
C ASN A 59 -9.84 -3.58 -7.42
N ILE A 60 -10.40 -4.38 -8.34
CA ILE A 60 -10.62 -5.81 -8.09
C ILE A 60 -9.58 -6.58 -8.88
N VAL A 61 -8.75 -7.35 -8.18
CA VAL A 61 -7.68 -8.16 -8.76
C VAL A 61 -7.88 -9.59 -8.28
N ASP A 62 -8.16 -10.50 -9.21
CA ASP A 62 -8.45 -11.90 -8.91
C ASP A 62 -9.53 -12.06 -7.82
N GLY A 63 -10.56 -11.23 -7.89
CA GLY A 63 -11.67 -11.23 -6.94
C GLY A 63 -11.39 -10.53 -5.62
N VAL A 64 -10.21 -9.97 -5.43
CA VAL A 64 -9.80 -9.29 -4.20
C VAL A 64 -9.88 -7.78 -4.40
N LYS A 65 -10.52 -7.09 -3.46
CA LYS A 65 -10.57 -5.62 -3.46
C LYS A 65 -9.25 -5.08 -2.93
N CYS A 66 -8.59 -4.27 -3.74
CA CYS A 66 -7.29 -3.70 -3.40
C CYS A 66 -7.32 -2.19 -3.54
N SER A 67 -6.71 -1.51 -2.58
CA SER A 67 -6.42 -0.08 -2.69
C SER A 67 -5.70 0.20 -4.02
N PRO A 68 -5.96 1.33 -4.69
CA PRO A 68 -5.17 1.69 -5.87
C PRO A 68 -3.67 1.69 -5.55
N MET A 69 -2.85 1.29 -6.50
CA MET A 69 -1.41 1.11 -6.28
C MET A 69 -0.72 2.37 -5.71
N PRO A 70 -0.97 3.60 -6.24
CA PRO A 70 -0.32 4.78 -5.68
C PRO A 70 -0.67 5.00 -4.21
N LYS A 71 -1.93 4.81 -3.85
CA LYS A 71 -2.38 4.93 -2.46
C LYS A 71 -1.76 3.85 -1.59
N ALA A 72 -1.74 2.60 -2.05
CA ALA A 72 -1.15 1.49 -1.32
C ALA A 72 0.32 1.75 -1.01
N MET A 73 1.06 2.28 -1.98
CA MET A 73 2.48 2.61 -1.80
C MET A 73 2.69 3.73 -0.77
N ILE A 74 1.93 4.80 -0.88
CA ILE A 74 2.04 5.92 0.07
C ILE A 74 1.65 5.49 1.48
N ASP A 75 0.58 4.69 1.61
CA ASP A 75 0.16 4.20 2.92
C ASP A 75 1.24 3.30 3.55
N LEU A 76 1.89 2.45 2.76
CA LEU A 76 2.98 1.63 3.26
C LEU A 76 4.15 2.49 3.74
N MET A 77 4.55 3.49 2.96
CA MET A 77 5.62 4.43 3.31
C MET A 77 5.28 5.24 4.56
N LYS A 78 4.02 5.67 4.69
CA LYS A 78 3.53 6.46 5.83
C LYS A 78 3.73 5.74 7.15
N PHE A 79 3.49 4.45 7.18
CA PHE A 79 3.61 3.67 8.41
C PHE A 79 5.02 3.11 8.60
N ASP A 80 5.89 3.29 7.58
CA ASP A 80 7.32 2.95 7.65
C ASP A 80 7.55 1.51 8.14
N TYR A 81 6.73 0.61 7.65
CA TYR A 81 6.67 -0.71 8.24
C TYR A 81 7.61 -1.75 7.58
N ASP A 82 7.81 -1.63 6.27
CA ASP A 82 8.53 -2.68 5.53
C ASP A 82 9.34 -2.09 4.36
N ASP A 83 10.56 -1.68 4.66
CA ASP A 83 11.48 -1.12 3.66
C ASP A 83 11.73 -2.09 2.52
N SER A 84 11.81 -3.39 2.82
CA SER A 84 12.04 -4.42 1.79
C SER A 84 10.89 -4.45 0.79
N ALA A 85 9.66 -4.41 1.27
CA ALA A 85 8.49 -4.40 0.39
C ALA A 85 8.43 -3.14 -0.44
N ILE A 86 8.76 -1.99 0.16
CA ILE A 86 8.79 -0.70 -0.55
C ILE A 86 9.80 -0.76 -1.70
N ASN A 87 11.03 -1.14 -1.41
CA ASN A 87 12.10 -1.17 -2.42
C ASN A 87 11.85 -2.23 -3.49
N GLU A 88 11.39 -3.41 -3.10
CA GLU A 88 11.02 -4.46 -4.06
C GLU A 88 9.95 -3.97 -5.02
N SER A 89 8.92 -3.30 -4.50
CA SER A 89 7.83 -2.77 -5.31
C SER A 89 8.33 -1.70 -6.29
N LEU A 90 9.11 -0.75 -5.80
CA LEU A 90 9.62 0.33 -6.64
C LEU A 90 10.54 -0.19 -7.74
N ASP A 91 11.35 -1.22 -7.44
CA ASP A 91 12.24 -1.84 -8.43
C ASP A 91 11.47 -2.47 -9.59
N CYS A 92 10.24 -2.92 -9.36
CA CYS A 92 9.40 -3.55 -10.38
C CYS A 92 8.60 -2.56 -11.22
N MET A 93 8.55 -1.30 -10.82
CA MET A 93 7.64 -0.34 -11.43
C MET A 93 8.22 0.33 -12.67
N THR A 94 7.32 0.66 -13.59
CA THR A 94 7.64 1.47 -14.76
C THR A 94 7.76 2.93 -14.35
N ASP A 95 8.37 3.76 -15.21
CA ASP A 95 8.45 5.20 -14.98
C ASP A 95 7.07 5.84 -14.83
N GLU A 96 6.09 5.36 -15.58
CA GLU A 96 4.72 5.83 -15.51
C GLU A 96 4.08 5.53 -14.15
N GLU A 97 4.35 4.34 -13.62
CA GLU A 97 3.87 3.94 -12.30
C GLU A 97 4.52 4.77 -11.20
N ILE A 98 5.82 5.00 -11.28
CA ILE A 98 6.54 5.89 -10.37
C ILE A 98 5.93 7.30 -10.41
N GLU A 99 5.68 7.83 -11.61
CA GLU A 99 5.08 9.15 -11.77
C GLU A 99 3.68 9.22 -11.14
N SER A 100 2.89 8.15 -11.27
CA SER A 100 1.56 8.11 -10.66
C SER A 100 1.62 8.18 -9.12
N ILE A 101 2.67 7.63 -8.51
CA ILE A 101 2.88 7.75 -7.06
C ILE A 101 3.20 9.20 -6.69
N LYS A 102 4.06 9.85 -7.47
CA LYS A 102 4.39 11.27 -7.26
C LYS A 102 3.15 12.16 -7.35
N GLU A 103 2.33 11.96 -8.36
CA GLU A 103 1.10 12.72 -8.55
C GLU A 103 0.12 12.51 -7.39
N TYR A 104 -0.04 11.28 -6.95
CA TYR A 104 -0.90 10.97 -5.82
C TYR A 104 -0.38 11.59 -4.52
N ALA A 105 0.93 11.52 -4.28
CA ALA A 105 1.55 12.12 -3.11
C ALA A 105 1.32 13.63 -3.07
N GLU A 106 1.46 14.30 -4.22
CA GLU A 106 1.21 15.73 -4.35
C GLU A 106 -0.25 16.07 -4.05
N LYS A 107 -1.15 15.34 -4.68
CA LYS A 107 -2.59 15.54 -4.54
C LYS A 107 -3.07 15.36 -3.09
N THR A 108 -2.43 14.49 -2.34
CA THR A 108 -2.82 14.17 -0.96
C THR A 108 -1.93 14.83 0.09
N ASN A 109 -1.05 15.74 -0.30
CA ASN A 109 -0.14 16.44 0.62
C ASN A 109 0.86 15.51 1.32
N ASN A 110 1.34 14.49 0.62
CA ASN A 110 2.27 13.50 1.16
C ASN A 110 3.65 13.54 0.47
N SER A 111 3.95 14.60 -0.28
CA SER A 111 5.19 14.67 -1.06
C SER A 111 6.46 14.54 -0.23
N LYS A 112 6.43 14.94 1.04
CA LYS A 112 7.58 14.83 1.93
C LYS A 112 8.04 13.39 2.13
N ILE A 113 7.10 12.44 2.10
CA ILE A 113 7.40 11.01 2.27
C ILE A 113 8.37 10.54 1.20
N LEU A 114 8.26 11.07 -0.02
CA LEU A 114 9.09 10.65 -1.16
C LEU A 114 10.54 11.11 -1.04
N LYS A 115 10.84 12.03 -0.12
CA LYS A 115 12.20 12.55 0.10
C LYS A 115 13.01 11.70 1.08
N ASP A 116 12.40 10.68 1.68
CA ASP A 116 13.09 9.78 2.58
C ASP A 116 14.24 9.08 1.86
N LYS A 117 15.42 9.05 2.50
CA LYS A 117 16.65 8.49 1.92
C LYS A 117 16.51 7.05 1.44
N ARG A 118 15.64 6.28 2.08
CA ARG A 118 15.50 4.86 1.80
C ARG A 118 14.95 4.59 0.40
N TRP A 119 14.22 5.53 -0.16
CA TRP A 119 13.60 5.35 -1.49
C TRP A 119 13.59 6.61 -2.36
N SER A 120 14.16 7.71 -1.90
CA SER A 120 14.08 8.99 -2.65
C SER A 120 14.69 8.92 -4.04
N GLU A 121 15.68 8.07 -4.25
CA GLU A 121 16.34 7.93 -5.56
C GLU A 121 15.38 7.51 -6.67
N TYR A 122 14.30 6.81 -6.33
CA TYR A 122 13.28 6.40 -7.31
C TYR A 122 12.43 7.58 -7.79
N PHE A 123 12.39 8.65 -7.04
CA PHE A 123 11.51 9.78 -7.33
C PHE A 123 12.27 11.02 -7.83
N GLY A 124 13.51 10.88 -8.07
CA GLY A 124 14.31 11.86 -8.69
C GLY A 124 15.00 12.84 -7.98
#